data_cc3b026e0e963fa8368de46de63ecbee
#
_entry.id   cc3b026e0e963fa8368de46de63ecbee
#
_cell.length_a   1.000
_cell.length_b   1.000
_cell.length_c   1.000
_cell.angle_alpha   90.00
_cell.angle_beta   90.00
_cell.angle_gamma   90.00
#
_symmetry.space_group_name_H-M   'P 1'
#
loop_
_entity.id
_entity.type
_entity.pdbx_description
1 polymer ?
#
loop_
_entity_poly.entity_id
_entity_poly.type
_entity_poly.pdbx_seq_one_letter_code
_entity_poly.pdbx_strand_id
1 'polypeptide(L)'
;MSDFKRRDFLKLAGAGGAVIAGSGLAVLKLVGASKTGDTFTFRAVAGLPARPLPAYATYVLDGQVDLLTGVGVVKRTLYAGAPEAMSAVTFDELTRDLRVTSVQGTPPRLTLEAVLDGSLHPGESPTAAIVVDQVSGEVRAPFVGTDVDMVLNA
;
A
#
# COMPACT_ATOMS: atom_id res chain seq x y z
N MET A 1 15.02 -24.35 10.80
CA MET A 1 14.84 -23.07 10.15
C MET A 1 15.39 -21.99 11.05
N SER A 2 16.40 -21.28 10.60
CA SER A 2 17.03 -20.25 11.41
C SER A 2 16.04 -19.17 11.79
N ASP A 3 16.20 -18.63 12.98
CA ASP A 3 15.43 -17.49 13.46
C ASP A 3 15.64 -16.28 12.57
N PHE A 4 14.90 -16.25 11.46
CA PHE A 4 14.87 -15.10 10.59
C PHE A 4 14.10 -13.99 11.30
N LYS A 5 14.83 -13.12 11.96
CA LYS A 5 14.22 -12.06 12.75
C LYS A 5 13.57 -11.03 11.82
N ARG A 6 12.44 -10.51 12.23
CA ARG A 6 11.72 -9.41 11.57
C ARG A 6 12.64 -8.30 11.07
N ARG A 7 13.68 -8.00 11.86
CA ARG A 7 14.68 -6.99 11.53
C ARG A 7 15.50 -7.36 10.30
N ASP A 8 15.77 -8.64 10.11
CA ASP A 8 16.53 -9.15 8.96
C ASP A 8 15.65 -9.19 7.71
N PHE A 9 14.36 -9.48 7.88
CA PHE A 9 13.37 -9.36 6.82
C PHE A 9 13.28 -7.92 6.29
N LEU A 10 13.18 -6.93 7.18
CA LEU A 10 13.10 -5.53 6.78
C LEU A 10 14.36 -5.04 6.06
N LYS A 11 15.54 -5.56 6.43
CA LYS A 11 16.79 -5.26 5.72
C LYS A 11 16.83 -5.87 4.32
N LEU A 12 16.37 -7.10 4.18
CA LEU A 12 16.29 -7.79 2.89
C LEU A 12 15.26 -7.14 1.96
N ALA A 13 14.13 -6.74 2.52
CA ALA A 13 13.07 -6.04 1.76
C ALA A 13 13.58 -4.71 1.19
N GLY A 14 14.54 -4.05 1.84
CA GLY A 14 15.16 -2.82 1.37
C GLY A 14 16.03 -2.98 0.12
N ALA A 15 16.40 -4.20 -0.27
CA ALA A 15 17.38 -4.45 -1.32
C ALA A 15 16.77 -4.78 -2.71
N GLY A 16 15.45 -4.97 -2.84
CA GLY A 16 14.96 -5.38 -4.15
C GLY A 16 13.46 -5.46 -4.35
N GLY A 17 12.79 -4.44 -4.80
CA GLY A 17 11.41 -4.48 -5.23
C GLY A 17 10.45 -3.76 -4.30
N ALA A 18 9.36 -4.37 -3.87
CA ALA A 18 8.48 -3.76 -2.89
C ALA A 18 9.19 -3.62 -1.56
N VAL A 19 9.52 -2.41 -1.17
CA VAL A 19 10.29 -2.10 0.04
C VAL A 19 9.32 -1.79 1.16
N ILE A 20 9.41 -2.57 2.23
CA ILE A 20 8.85 -2.18 3.52
C ILE A 20 10.01 -1.63 4.34
N ALA A 21 10.14 -0.31 4.37
CA ALA A 21 11.17 0.34 5.16
C ALA A 21 10.81 0.29 6.65
N GLY A 22 11.83 0.38 7.51
CA GLY A 22 11.63 0.44 8.97
C GLY A 22 10.78 1.61 9.47
N SER A 23 10.51 2.59 8.61
CA SER A 23 9.58 3.71 8.83
C SER A 23 8.13 3.37 8.55
N GLY A 24 7.79 2.13 8.18
CA GLY A 24 6.44 1.75 7.79
C GLY A 24 6.04 2.23 6.39
N LEU A 25 6.99 2.53 5.51
CA LEU A 25 6.73 2.90 4.13
C LEU A 25 6.78 1.67 3.23
N ALA A 26 5.74 1.46 2.46
CA ALA A 26 5.69 0.44 1.42
C ALA A 26 5.82 1.08 0.04
N VAL A 27 6.56 0.41 -0.85
CA VAL A 27 6.62 0.74 -2.26
C VAL A 27 5.85 -0.32 -3.05
N LEU A 28 4.78 0.10 -3.72
CA LEU A 28 3.93 -0.75 -4.52
C LEU A 28 4.18 -0.51 -6.01
N LYS A 29 3.99 -1.54 -6.81
CA LYS A 29 4.00 -1.41 -8.27
C LYS A 29 2.65 -0.86 -8.74
N LEU A 30 2.67 0.22 -9.50
CA LEU A 30 1.50 0.75 -10.17
C LEU A 30 1.13 -0.17 -11.33
N VAL A 31 -0.05 -0.79 -11.27
CA VAL A 31 -0.53 -1.72 -12.30
C VAL A 31 -1.56 -1.10 -13.21
N GLY A 32 -2.09 0.05 -12.87
CA GLY A 32 -3.01 0.81 -13.70
C GLY A 32 -3.24 2.19 -13.12
N ALA A 33 -3.38 3.17 -14.00
CA ALA A 33 -3.79 4.53 -13.65
C ALA A 33 -4.47 5.16 -14.85
N SER A 34 -5.54 5.91 -14.59
CA SER A 34 -6.23 6.64 -15.64
C SER A 34 -6.83 7.94 -15.11
N LYS A 35 -6.95 8.90 -16.00
CA LYS A 35 -7.65 10.17 -15.73
C LYS A 35 -8.81 10.28 -16.71
N THR A 36 -10.03 10.44 -16.18
CA THR A 36 -11.24 10.69 -16.96
C THR A 36 -11.90 11.94 -16.40
N GLY A 37 -11.90 13.01 -17.19
CA GLY A 37 -12.30 14.31 -16.68
C GLY A 37 -11.41 14.76 -15.53
N ASP A 38 -12.01 15.09 -14.40
CA ASP A 38 -11.28 15.46 -13.18
C ASP A 38 -11.04 14.26 -12.23
N THR A 39 -11.51 13.07 -12.60
CA THR A 39 -11.36 11.87 -11.79
C THR A 39 -10.09 11.13 -12.18
N PHE A 40 -9.23 10.89 -11.20
CA PHE A 40 -8.03 10.06 -11.33
C PHE A 40 -8.22 8.77 -10.55
N THR A 41 -7.95 7.64 -11.20
CA THR A 41 -8.01 6.31 -10.59
C THR A 41 -6.67 5.61 -10.73
N PHE A 42 -6.31 4.82 -9.74
CA PHE A 42 -5.11 4.00 -9.80
C PHE A 42 -5.26 2.70 -9.01
N ARG A 43 -4.47 1.73 -9.40
CA ARG A 43 -4.31 0.47 -8.68
C ARG A 43 -2.83 0.15 -8.56
N ALA A 44 -2.41 -0.19 -7.35
CA ALA A 44 -1.04 -0.57 -7.05
C ALA A 44 -1.01 -1.84 -6.21
N VAL A 45 0.01 -2.67 -6.40
CA VAL A 45 0.15 -3.95 -5.72
C VAL A 45 1.57 -4.17 -5.22
N ALA A 46 1.67 -4.89 -4.11
CA ALA A 46 2.95 -5.39 -3.59
C ALA A 46 2.74 -6.78 -2.98
N GLY A 47 3.68 -7.67 -3.20
CA GLY A 47 3.71 -8.95 -2.51
C GLY A 47 4.25 -8.80 -1.08
N LEU A 48 3.70 -9.53 -0.15
CA LEU A 48 4.15 -9.58 1.25
C LEU A 48 4.44 -11.01 1.68
N PRO A 49 5.58 -11.27 2.30
CA PRO A 49 6.72 -10.37 2.45
C PRO A 49 7.35 -10.00 1.11
N ALA A 50 8.13 -8.94 1.12
CA ALA A 50 8.79 -8.45 -0.09
C ALA A 50 9.90 -9.42 -0.58
N ARG A 51 10.15 -9.41 -1.89
CA ARG A 51 11.24 -10.20 -2.48
C ARG A 51 12.58 -9.90 -1.77
N PRO A 52 13.49 -10.88 -1.64
CA PRO A 52 13.54 -12.17 -2.33
C PRO A 52 12.72 -13.30 -1.67
N LEU A 53 12.01 -13.04 -0.58
CA LEU A 53 11.21 -14.05 0.11
C LEU A 53 9.93 -14.36 -0.67
N PRO A 54 9.41 -15.61 -0.61
CA PRO A 54 8.13 -15.94 -1.21
C PRO A 54 7.02 -15.10 -0.59
N ALA A 55 6.17 -14.51 -1.42
CA ALA A 55 5.01 -13.78 -0.96
C ALA A 55 3.86 -14.73 -0.62
N TYR A 56 3.19 -14.51 0.49
CA TYR A 56 1.97 -15.25 0.88
C TYR A 56 0.71 -14.38 0.83
N ALA A 57 0.90 -13.09 0.73
CA ALA A 57 -0.20 -12.14 0.66
C ALA A 57 0.09 -11.06 -0.37
N THR A 58 -0.96 -10.41 -0.84
CA THR A 58 -0.86 -9.28 -1.76
C THR A 58 -1.50 -8.05 -1.14
N TYR A 59 -0.73 -6.99 -1.02
CA TYR A 59 -1.16 -5.68 -0.59
C TYR A 59 -1.62 -4.89 -1.80
N VAL A 60 -2.85 -4.40 -1.77
CA VAL A 60 -3.47 -3.68 -2.90
C VAL A 60 -3.97 -2.33 -2.43
N LEU A 61 -3.66 -1.30 -3.21
CA LEU A 61 -4.27 0.02 -3.10
C LEU A 61 -5.10 0.29 -4.35
N ASP A 62 -6.37 0.59 -4.15
CA ASP A 62 -7.28 1.08 -5.19
C ASP A 62 -7.71 2.50 -4.83
N GLY A 63 -7.29 3.47 -5.63
CA GLY A 63 -7.58 4.88 -5.39
C GLY A 63 -8.50 5.49 -6.44
N GLN A 64 -9.38 6.36 -5.97
CA GLN A 64 -10.20 7.22 -6.81
C GLN A 64 -10.27 8.60 -6.16
N VAL A 65 -9.77 9.60 -6.85
CA VAL A 65 -9.72 10.97 -6.36
C VAL A 65 -10.25 11.95 -7.41
N ASP A 66 -10.91 12.99 -6.93
CA ASP A 66 -11.30 14.12 -7.74
C ASP A 66 -10.18 15.16 -7.67
N LEU A 67 -9.58 15.46 -8.82
CA LEU A 67 -8.44 16.38 -8.90
C LEU A 67 -8.87 17.85 -8.75
N LEU A 68 -10.14 18.15 -9.00
CA LEU A 68 -10.66 19.50 -8.86
C LEU A 68 -10.93 19.84 -7.39
N THR A 69 -11.57 18.93 -6.66
CA THR A 69 -11.96 19.15 -5.26
C THR A 69 -10.90 18.66 -4.27
N GLY A 70 -9.99 17.79 -4.70
CA GLY A 70 -8.96 17.22 -3.85
C GLY A 70 -9.47 16.17 -2.86
N VAL A 71 -10.65 15.60 -3.09
CA VAL A 71 -11.23 14.57 -2.23
C VAL A 71 -11.35 13.24 -2.96
N GLY A 72 -11.42 12.17 -2.20
CA GLY A 72 -11.57 10.83 -2.74
C GLY A 72 -11.37 9.75 -1.69
N VAL A 73 -11.21 8.53 -2.17
CA VAL A 73 -11.00 7.35 -1.32
C VAL A 73 -9.88 6.50 -1.89
N VAL A 74 -9.02 6.00 -1.02
CA VAL A 74 -8.06 4.93 -1.34
C VAL A 74 -8.41 3.74 -0.47
N LYS A 75 -8.79 2.65 -1.11
CA LYS A 75 -9.06 1.39 -0.43
C LYS A 75 -7.78 0.57 -0.34
N ARG A 76 -7.40 0.23 0.87
CA ARG A 76 -6.29 -0.67 1.17
C ARG A 76 -6.84 -2.06 1.47
N THR A 77 -6.41 -3.05 0.72
CA THR A 77 -6.86 -4.44 0.89
C THR A 77 -5.66 -5.37 0.93
N LEU A 78 -5.72 -6.37 1.79
CA LEU A 78 -4.76 -7.46 1.84
C LEU A 78 -5.46 -8.74 1.39
N TYR A 79 -4.95 -9.34 0.33
CA TYR A 79 -5.44 -10.62 -0.21
C TYR A 79 -4.50 -11.76 0.17
N ALA A 80 -5.06 -12.94 0.38
CA ALA A 80 -4.27 -14.15 0.51
C ALA A 80 -3.63 -14.53 -0.83
N GLY A 81 -2.42 -15.09 -0.77
CA GLY A 81 -1.67 -15.50 -1.96
C GLY A 81 -0.77 -14.41 -2.53
N ALA A 82 0.24 -14.84 -3.27
CA ALA A 82 1.17 -13.96 -3.96
C ALA A 82 0.47 -13.20 -5.11
N PRO A 83 1.05 -12.06 -5.58
CA PRO A 83 0.44 -11.30 -6.69
C PRO A 83 0.17 -12.11 -7.95
N GLU A 84 1.01 -13.11 -8.23
CA GLU A 84 0.88 -13.99 -9.39
C GLU A 84 -0.23 -15.04 -9.24
N ALA A 85 -0.64 -15.33 -8.01
CA ALA A 85 -1.64 -16.32 -7.66
C ALA A 85 -2.58 -15.82 -6.55
N MET A 86 -2.99 -14.58 -6.66
CA MET A 86 -3.81 -13.91 -5.66
C MET A 86 -5.17 -14.60 -5.55
N SER A 87 -5.52 -14.98 -4.33
CA SER A 87 -6.83 -15.53 -3.99
C SER A 87 -7.89 -14.42 -3.91
N ALA A 88 -9.16 -14.79 -4.05
CA ALA A 88 -10.26 -13.89 -3.73
C ALA A 88 -10.47 -13.68 -2.22
N VAL A 89 -9.79 -14.46 -1.39
CA VAL A 89 -9.88 -14.33 0.07
C VAL A 89 -9.12 -13.10 0.55
N THR A 90 -9.78 -12.28 1.34
CA THR A 90 -9.20 -11.06 1.93
C THR A 90 -8.99 -11.22 3.42
N PHE A 91 -8.05 -10.47 3.96
CA PHE A 91 -7.88 -10.28 5.40
C PHE A 91 -8.69 -9.04 5.81
N ASP A 92 -9.97 -9.26 6.13
CA ASP A 92 -10.92 -8.16 6.35
C ASP A 92 -10.51 -7.23 7.49
N GLU A 93 -9.87 -7.77 8.53
CA GLU A 93 -9.36 -6.98 9.65
C GLU A 93 -8.28 -5.98 9.24
N LEU A 94 -7.60 -6.23 8.11
CA LEU A 94 -6.54 -5.40 7.56
C LEU A 94 -7.00 -4.53 6.39
N THR A 95 -8.25 -4.68 5.98
CA THR A 95 -8.86 -3.83 4.95
C THR A 95 -9.20 -2.46 5.55
N ARG A 96 -8.78 -1.40 4.90
CA ARG A 96 -8.99 -0.03 5.35
C ARG A 96 -9.43 0.86 4.21
N ASP A 97 -10.32 1.78 4.52
CA ASP A 97 -10.63 2.91 3.67
C ASP A 97 -9.89 4.15 4.17
N LEU A 98 -9.15 4.78 3.28
CA LEU A 98 -8.45 6.03 3.55
C LEU A 98 -9.18 7.13 2.80
N ARG A 99 -9.73 8.08 3.53
CA ARG A 99 -10.42 9.22 2.95
C ARG A 99 -9.40 10.29 2.58
N VAL A 100 -9.28 10.58 1.29
CA VAL A 100 -8.40 11.63 0.79
C VAL A 100 -8.97 12.99 1.12
N THR A 101 -8.18 13.83 1.72
CA THR A 101 -8.56 15.18 2.15
C THR A 101 -7.89 16.27 1.33
N SER A 102 -6.76 15.97 0.70
CA SER A 102 -6.12 16.90 -0.24
C SER A 102 -5.28 16.15 -1.28
N VAL A 103 -5.13 16.77 -2.43
CA VAL A 103 -4.28 16.29 -3.53
C VAL A 103 -3.31 17.40 -3.89
N GLN A 104 -2.03 17.07 -3.94
CA GLN A 104 -0.97 17.97 -4.37
C GLN A 104 -0.33 17.46 -5.65
N GLY A 105 0.06 18.37 -6.52
CA GLY A 105 0.63 18.04 -7.81
C GLY A 105 -0.42 17.74 -8.87
N THR A 106 0.06 17.31 -10.02
CA THR A 106 -0.75 16.91 -11.18
C THR A 106 -0.17 15.64 -11.79
N PRO A 107 -0.98 14.81 -12.47
CA PRO A 107 -0.41 13.68 -13.19
C PRO A 107 0.77 14.14 -14.10
N PRO A 108 1.88 13.40 -14.16
CA PRO A 108 2.05 12.01 -13.73
C PRO A 108 2.42 11.80 -12.25
N ARG A 109 2.56 12.84 -11.46
CA ARG A 109 2.93 12.72 -10.04
C ARG A 109 1.92 13.40 -9.14
N LEU A 110 1.39 12.63 -8.19
CA LEU A 110 0.42 13.10 -7.20
C LEU A 110 0.86 12.73 -5.80
N THR A 111 0.63 13.64 -4.85
CA THR A 111 0.69 13.33 -3.43
C THR A 111 -0.69 13.50 -2.83
N LEU A 112 -1.20 12.42 -2.23
CA LEU A 112 -2.51 12.37 -1.61
C LEU A 112 -2.33 12.41 -0.10
N GLU A 113 -2.97 13.34 0.58
CA GLU A 113 -3.11 13.32 2.03
C GLU A 113 -4.43 12.65 2.37
N ALA A 114 -4.39 11.66 3.24
CA ALA A 114 -5.56 10.87 3.58
C ALA A 114 -5.67 10.66 5.10
N VAL A 115 -6.89 10.42 5.53
CA VAL A 115 -7.24 10.08 6.92
C VAL A 115 -7.77 8.66 6.93
N LEU A 116 -7.29 7.86 7.87
CA LEU A 116 -7.74 6.49 8.06
C LEU A 116 -9.12 6.51 8.72
N ASP A 117 -10.10 5.92 8.06
CA ASP A 117 -11.43 5.75 8.62
C ASP A 117 -11.50 4.49 9.49
N GLY A 118 -12.19 4.61 10.63
CA GLY A 118 -12.39 3.51 11.57
C GLY A 118 -11.39 3.49 12.73
N SER A 119 -11.44 2.41 13.50
CA SER A 119 -10.57 2.22 14.66
C SER A 119 -9.14 1.92 14.22
N LEU A 120 -8.18 2.54 14.89
CA LEU A 120 -6.75 2.31 14.62
C LEU A 120 -6.28 1.01 15.29
N HIS A 121 -5.50 0.23 14.55
CA HIS A 121 -4.70 -0.83 15.14
C HIS A 121 -3.46 -0.26 15.85
N PRO A 122 -2.86 -1.00 16.80
CA PRO A 122 -1.62 -0.57 17.43
C PRO A 122 -0.55 -0.27 16.38
N GLY A 123 0.04 0.92 16.43
CA GLY A 123 1.06 1.37 15.49
C GLY A 123 0.54 2.01 14.21
N GLU A 124 -0.77 2.01 13.94
CA GLU A 124 -1.33 2.75 12.81
C GLU A 124 -1.35 4.25 13.08
N SER A 125 -1.03 5.02 12.06
CA SER A 125 -1.19 6.48 12.10
C SER A 125 -2.59 6.86 11.60
N PRO A 126 -3.25 7.88 12.19
CA PRO A 126 -4.55 8.36 11.71
C PRO A 126 -4.46 9.04 10.34
N THR A 127 -3.27 9.41 9.90
CA THR A 127 -3.05 10.10 8.63
C THR A 127 -2.04 9.35 7.77
N ALA A 128 -2.17 9.48 6.46
CA ALA A 128 -1.29 8.86 5.49
C ALA A 128 -0.99 9.80 4.33
N ALA A 129 0.27 9.86 3.91
CA ALA A 129 0.67 10.48 2.66
C ALA A 129 0.93 9.37 1.63
N ILE A 130 0.24 9.43 0.50
CA ILE A 130 0.36 8.45 -0.59
C ILE A 130 0.90 9.17 -1.80
N VAL A 131 2.05 8.72 -2.31
CA VAL A 131 2.67 9.28 -3.49
C VAL A 131 2.46 8.35 -4.67
N VAL A 132 1.78 8.83 -5.69
CA VAL A 132 1.55 8.10 -6.95
C VAL A 132 2.46 8.69 -8.02
N ASP A 133 3.34 7.88 -8.56
CA ASP A 133 4.29 8.30 -9.61
C ASP A 133 4.14 7.39 -10.83
N GLN A 134 3.49 7.91 -11.86
CA GLN A 134 3.32 7.19 -13.12
C GLN A 134 4.61 7.11 -13.93
N VAL A 135 5.59 7.97 -13.68
CA VAL A 135 6.88 7.96 -14.40
C VAL A 135 7.71 6.78 -13.94
N SER A 136 7.85 6.58 -12.63
CA SER A 136 8.56 5.42 -12.08
C SER A 136 7.71 4.16 -12.07
N GLY A 137 6.39 4.29 -12.18
CA GLY A 137 5.46 3.17 -12.05
C GLY A 137 5.31 2.67 -10.62
N GLU A 138 5.51 3.54 -9.63
CA GLU A 138 5.48 3.20 -8.22
C GLU A 138 4.44 4.02 -7.46
N VAL A 139 3.90 3.41 -6.41
CA VAL A 139 3.12 4.08 -5.39
C VAL A 139 3.79 3.87 -4.04
N ARG A 140 4.01 4.94 -3.30
CA ARG A 140 4.56 4.90 -1.95
C ARG A 140 3.46 5.24 -0.96
N ALA A 141 3.26 4.36 0.00
CA ALA A 141 2.23 4.51 1.01
C ALA A 141 2.70 4.00 2.37
N PRO A 142 2.17 4.53 3.47
CA PRO A 142 2.47 3.98 4.78
C PRO A 142 2.00 2.53 4.88
N PHE A 143 2.84 1.70 5.47
CA PHE A 143 2.53 0.33 5.80
C PHE A 143 2.83 0.11 7.29
N VAL A 144 1.83 -0.33 8.02
CA VAL A 144 1.96 -0.48 9.46
C VAL A 144 2.58 -1.82 9.80
N GLY A 145 3.59 -1.81 10.68
CA GLY A 145 4.28 -3.01 11.11
C GLY A 145 3.37 -4.10 11.69
N THR A 146 2.25 -3.71 12.27
CA THR A 146 1.23 -4.64 12.77
C THR A 146 0.63 -5.50 11.65
N ASP A 147 0.37 -4.92 10.49
CA ASP A 147 -0.14 -5.66 9.34
C ASP A 147 0.87 -6.72 8.89
N VAL A 148 2.15 -6.36 8.87
CA VAL A 148 3.24 -7.30 8.53
C VAL A 148 3.33 -8.42 9.55
N ASP A 149 3.26 -8.10 10.83
CA ASP A 149 3.33 -9.09 11.90
C ASP A 149 2.18 -10.10 11.82
N MET A 150 0.98 -9.62 11.52
CA MET A 150 -0.18 -10.51 11.35
C MET A 150 -0.02 -11.45 10.16
N VAL A 151 0.55 -10.97 9.07
CA VAL A 151 0.81 -11.80 7.87
C VAL A 151 1.93 -12.81 8.14
N LEU A 152 2.99 -12.40 8.82
CA LEU A 152 4.13 -13.27 9.09
C LEU A 152 3.86 -14.33 10.17
N ASN A 153 2.93 -14.07 11.06
CA ASN A 153 2.58 -14.95 12.18
C ASN A 153 1.27 -15.72 11.97
N ALA A 154 0.64 -15.51 10.83
CA ALA A 154 -0.61 -16.21 10.46
C ALA A 154 -0.36 -17.68 9.96
#